data_3210b68e588a5dbc685a64c0644889bc
#
_entry.id   3210b68e588a5dbc685a64c0644889bc
#
_cell.length_a   1.000
_cell.length_b   1.000
_cell.length_c   1.000
_cell.angle_alpha   90.00
_cell.angle_beta   90.00
_cell.angle_gamma   90.00
#
_symmetry.space_group_name_H-M   'P 1'
#
loop_
_entity.id
_entity.type
_entity.pdbx_description
1 polymer ?
#
loop_
_entity_poly.entity_id
_entity_poly.type
_entity_poly.pdbx_seq_one_letter_code
_entity_poly.pdbx_strand_id
1 'polypeptide(L)'
;MNMMNKTKDAFAAAGISSFTATGRVLGRGKGKVDFRLVKGAEQGNEEAIALLGQGPKLVPKRLITVIVPDELASRVVETLVSVNKTGNAGDGKIFVMPVFDAGRIRTGEFGAGVLDE
;
A
#
# COMPACT_ATOMS: atom_id res chain seq x y z
N MET A 1 13.14 11.81 -3.41
CA MET A 1 12.14 12.62 -2.73
C MET A 1 11.20 11.73 -1.92
N ASN A 2 10.90 12.11 -0.73
CA ASN A 2 10.07 11.29 0.15
C ASN A 2 8.58 11.61 -0.05
N MET A 3 7.92 10.82 -0.88
CA MET A 3 6.49 10.97 -1.14
C MET A 3 5.64 10.70 0.10
N MET A 4 6.18 9.97 1.08
CA MET A 4 5.47 9.71 2.33
C MET A 4 5.17 10.99 3.09
N ASN A 5 6.12 11.91 3.19
CA ASN A 5 5.89 13.18 3.87
C ASN A 5 4.84 14.02 3.14
N LYS A 6 4.88 14.03 1.81
CA LYS A 6 3.86 14.74 1.02
C LYS A 6 2.47 14.12 1.22
N THR A 7 2.39 12.79 1.26
CA THR A 7 1.14 12.08 1.50
C THR A 7 0.60 12.40 2.89
N LYS A 8 1.46 12.37 3.90
CA LYS A 8 1.10 12.71 5.28
C LYS A 8 0.54 14.13 5.37
N ASP A 9 1.21 15.08 4.75
CA ASP A 9 0.78 16.48 4.78
C ASP A 9 -0.55 16.67 4.04
N ALA A 10 -0.72 15.99 2.90
CA ALA A 10 -1.96 16.05 2.13
C ALA A 10 -3.13 15.43 2.90
N PHE A 11 -2.91 14.34 3.62
CA PHE A 11 -3.93 13.74 4.46
C PHE A 11 -4.36 14.70 5.57
N ALA A 12 -3.41 15.36 6.22
CA ALA A 12 -3.72 16.34 7.26
C ALA A 12 -4.56 17.48 6.69
N ALA A 13 -4.20 18.00 5.52
CA ALA A 13 -4.94 19.06 4.85
C ALA A 13 -6.36 18.63 4.43
N ALA A 14 -6.53 17.36 4.11
CA ALA A 14 -7.84 16.80 3.72
C ALA A 14 -8.70 16.35 4.91
N GLY A 15 -8.20 16.48 6.11
CA GLY A 15 -8.93 16.06 7.32
C GLY A 15 -8.84 14.56 7.60
N ILE A 16 -7.87 13.88 7.02
CA ILE A 16 -7.63 12.47 7.26
C ILE A 16 -6.53 12.36 8.32
N SER A 17 -6.92 12.05 9.55
CA SER A 17 -6.02 12.11 10.70
C SER A 17 -5.40 10.79 11.07
N SER A 18 -6.01 9.68 10.70
CA SER A 18 -5.56 8.35 11.11
C SER A 18 -5.15 7.50 9.93
N PHE A 19 -3.88 7.13 9.90
CA PHE A 19 -3.39 6.15 8.95
C PHE A 19 -2.18 5.44 9.54
N THR A 20 -1.91 4.26 9.02
CA THR A 20 -0.75 3.46 9.42
C THR A 20 0.16 3.29 8.22
N ALA A 21 1.43 3.61 8.40
CA ALA A 21 2.43 3.38 7.38
C ALA A 21 3.40 2.33 7.89
N THR A 22 3.61 1.29 7.11
CA THR A 22 4.63 0.31 7.45
C THR A 22 5.99 0.81 7.01
N GLY A 23 7.04 0.21 7.53
CA GLY A 23 8.36 0.41 7.00
C GLY A 23 8.46 -0.15 5.58
N ARG A 24 9.66 -0.46 5.16
CA ARG A 24 9.86 -0.97 3.80
C ARG A 24 9.23 -2.35 3.64
N VAL A 25 8.46 -2.49 2.57
CA VAL A 25 8.04 -3.80 2.07
C VAL A 25 8.68 -3.99 0.70
N LEU A 26 8.89 -5.22 0.30
CA LEU A 26 9.48 -5.50 -1.00
C LEU A 26 8.38 -5.82 -1.98
N GLY A 27 8.41 -5.16 -3.12
CA GLY A 27 7.48 -5.40 -4.20
C GLY A 27 8.21 -5.50 -5.51
N ARG A 28 7.50 -5.92 -6.55
CA ARG A 28 8.08 -6.04 -7.87
C ARG A 28 8.46 -4.67 -8.42
N GLY A 29 9.68 -4.55 -8.92
CA GLY A 29 10.14 -3.36 -9.61
C GLY A 29 9.69 -3.31 -11.06
N LYS A 30 10.24 -2.34 -11.81
CA LYS A 30 10.02 -2.23 -13.25
C LYS A 30 10.60 -3.44 -13.96
N GLY A 31 9.96 -3.82 -15.04
CA GLY A 31 10.43 -4.86 -15.92
C GLY A 31 9.40 -5.96 -16.12
N LYS A 32 9.70 -6.78 -17.08
CA LYS A 32 8.85 -7.93 -17.39
C LYS A 32 9.18 -9.06 -16.44
N VAL A 33 8.14 -9.69 -15.91
CA VAL A 33 8.32 -10.94 -15.19
C VAL A 33 8.47 -12.06 -16.23
N ASP A 34 9.51 -12.85 -16.10
CA ASP A 34 9.64 -14.06 -16.90
C ASP A 34 8.81 -15.15 -16.21
N PHE A 35 7.66 -15.44 -16.78
CA PHE A 35 6.75 -16.45 -16.25
C PHE A 35 7.36 -17.83 -16.17
N ARG A 36 8.32 -18.14 -17.03
CA ARG A 36 9.02 -19.43 -16.99
C ARG A 36 9.87 -19.54 -15.73
N LEU A 37 10.56 -18.45 -15.37
CA LEU A 37 11.34 -18.43 -14.15
C LEU A 37 10.46 -18.52 -12.91
N VAL A 38 9.34 -17.81 -12.89
CA VAL A 38 8.37 -17.88 -11.79
C VAL A 38 7.86 -19.31 -11.63
N LYS A 39 7.45 -19.91 -12.73
CA LYS A 39 6.93 -21.28 -12.70
C LYS A 39 8.00 -22.29 -12.28
N GLY A 40 9.22 -22.14 -12.76
CA GLY A 40 10.33 -23.00 -12.37
C GLY A 40 10.64 -22.86 -10.88
N ALA A 41 10.64 -21.65 -10.35
CA ALA A 41 10.86 -21.41 -8.93
C ALA A 41 9.76 -22.03 -8.08
N GLU A 42 8.51 -21.94 -8.51
CA GLU A 42 7.38 -22.57 -7.81
C GLU A 42 7.51 -24.10 -7.79
N GLN A 43 8.14 -24.67 -8.80
CA GLN A 43 8.40 -26.10 -8.87
C GLN A 43 9.66 -26.55 -8.14
N GLY A 44 10.36 -25.63 -7.46
CA GLY A 44 11.55 -25.94 -6.71
C GLY A 44 12.83 -26.02 -7.53
N ASN A 45 12.85 -25.47 -8.72
CA ASN A 45 14.04 -25.43 -9.57
C ASN A 45 15.02 -24.38 -9.04
N GLU A 46 16.14 -24.82 -8.46
CA GLU A 46 17.12 -23.92 -7.83
C GLU A 46 17.70 -22.91 -8.81
N GLU A 47 17.96 -23.31 -10.05
CA GLU A 47 18.49 -22.42 -11.05
C GLU A 47 17.46 -21.34 -11.42
N ALA A 48 16.21 -21.71 -11.57
CA ALA A 48 15.14 -20.75 -11.84
C ALA A 48 14.95 -19.80 -10.65
N ILE A 49 15.06 -20.31 -9.42
CA ILE A 49 14.97 -19.47 -8.22
C ILE A 49 16.10 -18.44 -8.20
N ALA A 50 17.31 -18.88 -8.49
CA ALA A 50 18.48 -17.97 -8.54
C ALA A 50 18.32 -16.91 -9.64
N LEU A 51 17.85 -17.29 -10.81
CA LEU A 51 17.61 -16.36 -11.91
C LEU A 51 16.46 -15.41 -11.60
N LEU A 52 15.43 -15.88 -10.95
CA LEU A 52 14.31 -15.04 -10.51
C LEU A 52 14.78 -13.97 -9.54
N GLY A 53 15.73 -14.28 -8.65
CA GLY A 53 16.33 -13.31 -7.76
C GLY A 53 17.17 -12.25 -8.46
N GLN A 54 17.58 -12.52 -9.68
CA GLN A 54 18.39 -11.59 -10.51
C GLN A 54 17.55 -10.86 -11.55
N GLY A 55 16.31 -11.31 -11.80
CA GLY A 55 15.40 -10.79 -12.80
C GLY A 55 14.72 -9.51 -12.37
N PRO A 56 13.39 -9.38 -12.47
CA PRO A 56 12.71 -8.20 -11.94
C PRO A 56 12.92 -8.14 -10.45
N LYS A 57 13.82 -7.26 -10.04
CA LYS A 57 14.23 -7.17 -8.65
C LYS A 57 13.09 -6.72 -7.77
N LEU A 58 13.06 -7.24 -6.56
CA LEU A 58 12.20 -6.68 -5.53
C LEU A 58 12.75 -5.33 -5.13
N VAL A 59 11.89 -4.32 -5.12
CA VAL A 59 12.26 -2.97 -4.74
C VAL A 59 11.57 -2.58 -3.45
N PRO A 60 12.20 -1.74 -2.62
CA PRO A 60 11.56 -1.23 -1.42
C PRO A 60 10.34 -0.38 -1.78
N LYS A 61 9.24 -0.65 -1.10
CA LYS A 61 8.00 0.12 -1.23
C LYS A 61 7.45 0.43 0.14
N ARG A 62 6.50 1.32 0.19
CA ARG A 62 5.76 1.64 1.40
C ARG A 62 4.34 1.12 1.29
N LEU A 63 3.84 0.60 2.39
CA LEU A 63 2.44 0.21 2.49
C LEU A 63 1.75 1.18 3.46
N ILE A 64 0.66 1.77 3.02
CA ILE A 64 -0.15 2.67 3.83
C ILE A 64 -1.52 2.04 3.98
N THR A 65 -1.98 1.94 5.21
CA THR A 65 -3.33 1.48 5.51
C THR A 65 -4.12 2.63 6.11
N VAL A 66 -5.25 2.95 5.51
CA VAL A 66 -6.13 4.01 5.99
C VAL A 66 -7.51 3.41 6.16
N ILE A 67 -8.06 3.49 7.37
CA ILE A 67 -9.41 3.01 7.65
C ILE A 67 -10.25 4.22 8.00
N VAL A 68 -11.29 4.47 7.20
CA VAL A 68 -12.12 5.65 7.33
C VAL A 68 -13.58 5.29 7.19
N PRO A 69 -14.49 6.15 7.68
CA PRO A 69 -15.90 6.00 7.36
C PRO A 69 -16.13 6.07 5.85
N ASP A 70 -17.19 5.44 5.38
CA ASP A 70 -17.49 5.34 3.94
C ASP A 70 -17.49 6.69 3.24
N GLU A 71 -18.00 7.72 3.88
CA GLU A 71 -18.08 9.06 3.29
C GLU A 71 -16.72 9.71 3.02
N LEU A 72 -15.67 9.22 3.64
CA LEU A 72 -14.31 9.73 3.42
C LEU A 72 -13.51 8.91 2.42
N ALA A 73 -13.99 7.75 2.01
CA ALA A 73 -13.22 6.85 1.15
C ALA A 73 -12.79 7.51 -0.16
N SER A 74 -13.70 8.20 -0.83
CA SER A 74 -13.38 8.90 -2.09
C SER A 74 -12.32 9.97 -1.88
N ARG A 75 -12.42 10.72 -0.79
CA ARG A 75 -11.43 11.76 -0.47
C ARG A 75 -10.03 11.18 -0.25
N VAL A 76 -9.96 10.03 0.43
CA VAL A 76 -8.68 9.35 0.63
C VAL A 76 -8.06 8.95 -0.69
N VAL A 77 -8.84 8.32 -1.57
CA VAL A 77 -8.37 7.89 -2.89
C VAL A 77 -7.91 9.07 -3.72
N GLU A 78 -8.72 10.13 -3.80
CA GLU A 78 -8.37 11.33 -4.56
C GLU A 78 -7.08 11.98 -4.05
N THR A 79 -6.92 12.05 -2.74
CA THR A 79 -5.72 12.61 -2.12
C THR A 79 -4.48 11.79 -2.48
N LEU A 80 -4.56 10.47 -2.37
CA LEU A 80 -3.45 9.59 -2.71
C LEU A 80 -3.05 9.72 -4.17
N VAL A 81 -4.02 9.75 -5.05
CA VAL A 81 -3.78 9.89 -6.49
C VAL A 81 -3.12 11.24 -6.78
N SER A 82 -3.67 12.33 -6.24
CA SER A 82 -3.17 13.67 -6.54
C SER A 82 -1.72 13.88 -6.10
N VAL A 83 -1.34 13.26 -4.97
CA VAL A 83 0.02 13.42 -4.42
C VAL A 83 1.03 12.52 -5.13
N ASN A 84 0.63 11.30 -5.47
CA ASN A 84 1.57 10.27 -5.90
C ASN A 84 1.60 10.04 -7.41
N LYS A 85 0.65 10.58 -8.14
CA LYS A 85 0.55 10.37 -9.60
C LYS A 85 1.65 11.12 -10.32
N THR A 86 2.49 10.39 -11.05
CA THR A 86 3.50 10.98 -11.94
C THR A 86 3.28 10.59 -13.39
N GLY A 87 2.42 9.61 -13.65
CA GLY A 87 2.22 9.04 -14.98
C GLY A 87 3.22 7.96 -15.34
N ASN A 88 4.12 7.63 -14.43
CA ASN A 88 5.16 6.64 -14.64
C ASN A 88 4.87 5.35 -13.89
N ALA A 89 5.49 4.26 -14.35
CA ALA A 89 5.45 3.02 -13.61
C ALA A 89 6.09 3.22 -12.22
N GLY A 90 5.50 2.62 -11.20
CA GLY A 90 6.00 2.76 -9.82
C GLY A 90 5.22 3.75 -8.97
N ASP A 91 4.22 4.43 -9.53
CA ASP A 91 3.37 5.33 -8.75
C ASP A 91 2.59 4.61 -7.65
N GLY A 92 2.32 3.32 -7.85
CA GLY A 92 1.67 2.50 -6.85
C GLY A 92 0.26 2.08 -7.21
N LYS A 93 -0.36 1.38 -6.27
CA LYS A 93 -1.73 0.89 -6.41
C LYS A 93 -2.51 1.16 -5.14
N ILE A 94 -3.81 1.28 -5.28
CA ILE A 94 -4.74 1.46 -4.17
C ILE A 94 -5.75 0.32 -4.23
N PHE A 95 -5.95 -0.34 -3.09
CA PHE A 95 -7.00 -1.34 -2.94
C PHE A 95 -8.00 -0.81 -1.93
N VAL A 96 -9.27 -0.79 -2.32
CA VAL A 96 -10.34 -0.35 -1.44
C VAL A 96 -11.15 -1.58 -1.04
N MET A 97 -11.26 -1.80 0.25
CA MET A 97 -11.93 -2.98 0.79
C MET A 97 -12.86 -2.59 1.92
N PRO A 98 -13.97 -3.33 2.10
CA PRO A 98 -14.81 -3.10 3.26
C PRO A 98 -14.13 -3.60 4.53
N VAL A 99 -14.37 -2.88 5.63
CA VAL A 99 -14.02 -3.31 6.98
C VAL A 99 -15.34 -3.52 7.70
N PHE A 100 -15.56 -4.72 8.20
CA PHE A 100 -16.86 -5.06 8.79
C PHE A 100 -17.12 -4.32 10.09
N ASP A 101 -16.07 -4.10 10.88
CA ASP A 101 -16.22 -3.41 12.14
C ASP A 101 -14.87 -2.94 12.64
N ALA A 102 -14.88 -2.01 13.59
CA ALA A 102 -13.68 -1.53 14.25
C ALA A 102 -13.98 -1.38 15.74
N GLY A 103 -13.04 -1.80 16.57
CA GLY A 103 -13.20 -1.72 18.01
C GLY A 103 -12.02 -1.04 18.66
N ARG A 104 -12.30 -0.23 19.67
CA ARG A 104 -11.27 0.41 20.48
C ARG A 104 -11.00 -0.46 21.72
N ILE A 105 -9.80 -0.98 21.82
CA ILE A 105 -9.44 -1.89 22.91
C ILE A 105 -9.57 -1.20 24.27
N ARG A 106 -9.14 0.05 24.36
CA ARG A 106 -9.14 0.80 25.61
C ARG A 106 -10.53 0.91 26.24
N THR A 107 -11.56 1.11 25.42
CA THR A 107 -12.93 1.37 25.93
C THR A 107 -13.91 0.24 25.66
N GLY A 108 -13.58 -0.67 24.74
CA GLY A 108 -14.51 -1.69 24.27
C GLY A 108 -15.59 -1.18 23.33
N GLU A 109 -15.51 0.08 22.91
CA GLU A 109 -16.46 0.65 21.96
C GLU A 109 -16.20 0.14 20.54
N PHE A 110 -17.26 0.04 19.74
CA PHE A 110 -17.24 -0.41 18.35
C PHE A 110 -17.91 0.60 17.43
N GLY A 111 -17.62 0.49 16.16
CA GLY A 111 -18.25 1.29 15.11
C GLY A 111 -17.34 2.37 14.56
N ALA A 112 -17.87 3.13 13.60
CA ALA A 112 -17.08 4.15 12.87
C ALA A 112 -16.55 5.25 13.79
N GLY A 113 -17.19 5.52 14.89
CA GLY A 113 -16.76 6.55 15.83
C GLY A 113 -15.43 6.27 16.51
N VAL A 114 -14.92 5.04 16.47
CA VAL A 114 -13.63 4.68 17.08
C VAL A 114 -12.45 4.93 16.16
N LEU A 115 -12.67 5.28 14.89
CA LEU A 115 -11.61 5.43 13.89
C LEU A 115 -10.74 6.66 14.09
N ASP A 116 -11.17 7.62 14.85
CA ASP A 116 -10.46 8.89 15.05
C ASP A 116 -9.34 8.81 16.10
N GLU A 117 -9.14 7.68 16.67
CA GLU A 117 -8.15 7.56 17.76
C GLU A 117 -6.91 6.77 17.36
#